data_83243f97a1251a3da913492216648ac7
#
_entry.id   83243f97a1251a3da913492216648ac7
#
_cell.length_a   1.000
_cell.length_b   1.000
_cell.length_c   1.000
_cell.angle_alpha   90.00
_cell.angle_beta   90.00
_cell.angle_gamma   90.00
#
_symmetry.space_group_name_H-M   'P 1'
#
loop_
_entity.id
_entity.type
_entity.pdbx_description
1 polymer ?
#
loop_
_entity_poly.entity_id
_entity_poly.type
_entity_poly.pdbx_seq_one_letter_code
_entity_poly.pdbx_strand_id
1 'polypeptide(L)'
;MLGAAWIAGRAVLPAIAASRNGRLISIASRDPERARAMASQHSIPNVASDYDEVLADDDVDAVYIPLVNSLHREWTERSLAAGKHVLCEKPLGMNAGEAEAMAEASRRSGRLLMEAFMYRFHPRMQAFVDGLGIDDRPLHVQASFGFPLSDPSNYRLQPQLGGGALLDVGCYTVSVARWLLGEPDTVLARARTDRATGVDMSVSALLHFSGGGTASLWCSFESAEEQSVTAVTPKGTFSLERPFTAWQDPHDPFQLMVESFADSVMSRSDPAITLDESIANMRVLDRIRDEMRI
;
A
#
# COMPACT_ATOMS: atom_id res chain seq x y z
N MET A 1 -5.08 11.30 12.50
CA MET A 1 -5.18 9.92 11.95
C MET A 1 -6.63 9.47 12.00
N LEU A 2 -7.10 8.81 10.92
CA LEU A 2 -8.46 8.27 10.84
C LEU A 2 -8.46 6.76 11.00
N GLY A 3 -8.88 6.25 12.15
CA GLY A 3 -8.95 4.83 12.48
C GLY A 3 -7.82 4.36 13.40
N ALA A 4 -8.13 3.44 14.31
CA ALA A 4 -7.20 2.80 15.22
C ALA A 4 -6.85 1.38 14.72
N ALA A 5 -6.26 1.30 13.52
CA ALA A 5 -5.87 0.04 12.90
C ALA A 5 -4.63 -0.57 13.57
N TRP A 6 -4.55 -1.92 13.52
CA TRP A 6 -3.40 -2.64 14.07
C TRP A 6 -2.07 -2.18 13.47
N ILE A 7 -2.01 -1.99 12.15
CA ILE A 7 -0.78 -1.56 11.46
C ILE A 7 -0.32 -0.18 11.93
N ALA A 8 -1.27 0.73 12.21
CA ALA A 8 -0.94 2.05 12.74
C ALA A 8 -0.18 1.93 14.06
N GLY A 9 -0.75 1.26 15.06
CA GLY A 9 -0.10 1.09 16.37
C GLY A 9 1.20 0.30 16.32
N ARG A 10 1.27 -0.72 15.44
CA ARG A 10 2.45 -1.57 15.33
C ARG A 10 3.63 -0.90 14.65
N ALA A 11 3.40 -0.09 13.63
CA ALA A 11 4.47 0.38 12.75
C ALA A 11 4.45 1.90 12.53
N VAL A 12 3.31 2.47 12.11
CA VAL A 12 3.29 3.85 11.61
C VAL A 12 3.38 4.88 12.75
N LEU A 13 2.75 4.64 13.90
CA LEU A 13 2.84 5.55 15.04
C LEU A 13 4.26 5.62 15.62
N PRO A 14 4.97 4.50 15.86
CA PRO A 14 6.38 4.53 16.20
C PRO A 14 7.23 5.25 15.15
N ALA A 15 6.96 5.03 13.86
CA ALA A 15 7.65 5.67 12.75
C ALA A 15 7.45 7.19 12.74
N ILE A 16 6.20 7.67 12.94
CA ILE A 16 5.92 9.12 13.07
C ILE A 16 6.65 9.71 14.29
N ALA A 17 6.62 9.02 15.42
CA ALA A 17 7.31 9.49 16.63
C ALA A 17 8.83 9.57 16.47
N ALA A 18 9.43 8.69 15.64
CA ALA A 18 10.85 8.70 15.31
C ALA A 18 11.22 9.64 14.15
N SER A 19 10.23 10.09 13.37
CA SER A 19 10.47 10.92 12.19
C SER A 19 10.96 12.32 12.57
N ARG A 20 11.81 12.90 11.71
CA ARG A 20 12.38 14.26 11.92
C ARG A 20 11.40 15.39 11.59
N ASN A 21 10.32 15.12 10.87
CA ASN A 21 9.44 16.12 10.27
C ASN A 21 7.94 15.81 10.37
N GLY A 22 7.54 14.75 11.11
CA GLY A 22 6.16 14.38 11.34
C GLY A 22 5.81 14.39 12.85
N ARG A 23 4.57 14.76 13.16
CA ARG A 23 4.03 14.67 14.52
C ARG A 23 2.55 14.30 14.46
N LEU A 24 2.16 13.25 15.18
CA LEU A 24 0.76 12.90 15.33
C LEU A 24 0.13 13.71 16.47
N ILE A 25 -0.90 14.48 16.14
CA ILE A 25 -1.57 15.37 17.12
C ILE A 25 -2.99 14.93 17.46
N SER A 26 -3.64 14.16 16.57
CA SER A 26 -5.04 13.78 16.78
C SER A 26 -5.35 12.41 16.17
N ILE A 27 -6.22 11.66 16.84
CA ILE A 27 -6.76 10.37 16.39
C ILE A 27 -8.27 10.33 16.57
N ALA A 28 -8.98 9.75 15.60
CA ALA A 28 -10.36 9.33 15.76
C ALA A 28 -10.55 7.87 15.35
N SER A 29 -11.55 7.20 15.91
CA SER A 29 -11.94 5.84 15.51
C SER A 29 -13.44 5.65 15.72
N ARG A 30 -14.07 4.81 14.90
CA ARG A 30 -15.46 4.36 15.12
C ARG A 30 -15.65 3.64 16.48
N ASP A 31 -14.56 3.11 17.00
CA ASP A 31 -14.49 2.58 18.36
C ASP A 31 -13.69 3.57 19.24
N PRO A 32 -14.36 4.38 20.07
CA PRO A 32 -13.69 5.40 20.87
C PRO A 32 -12.73 4.81 21.92
N GLU A 33 -13.01 3.60 22.44
CA GLU A 33 -12.12 2.96 23.41
C GLU A 33 -10.80 2.57 22.76
N ARG A 34 -10.84 2.05 21.54
CA ARG A 34 -9.62 1.76 20.77
C ARG A 34 -8.82 3.02 20.47
N ALA A 35 -9.51 4.13 20.15
CA ALA A 35 -8.82 5.41 19.94
C ALA A 35 -8.12 5.89 21.22
N ARG A 36 -8.81 5.85 22.37
CA ARG A 36 -8.24 6.25 23.68
C ARG A 36 -7.07 5.35 24.08
N ALA A 37 -7.21 4.04 23.91
CA ALA A 37 -6.15 3.09 24.24
C ALA A 37 -4.89 3.35 23.37
N MET A 38 -5.07 3.55 22.08
CA MET A 38 -3.98 3.85 21.15
C MET A 38 -3.35 5.22 21.43
N ALA A 39 -4.17 6.23 21.74
CA ALA A 39 -3.68 7.56 22.12
C ALA A 39 -2.84 7.51 23.38
N SER A 40 -3.29 6.78 24.41
CA SER A 40 -2.54 6.59 25.66
C SER A 40 -1.21 5.86 25.43
N GLN A 41 -1.24 4.78 24.62
CA GLN A 41 -0.03 3.98 24.34
C GLN A 41 1.04 4.77 23.57
N HIS A 42 0.63 5.65 22.66
CA HIS A 42 1.52 6.37 21.73
C HIS A 42 1.61 7.87 22.05
N SER A 43 1.10 8.31 23.20
CA SER A 43 1.15 9.72 23.66
C SER A 43 0.54 10.70 22.64
N ILE A 44 -0.59 10.33 22.00
CA ILE A 44 -1.29 11.20 21.07
C ILE A 44 -2.09 12.22 21.89
N PRO A 45 -1.91 13.54 21.66
CA PRO A 45 -2.50 14.57 22.52
C PRO A 45 -4.04 14.59 22.49
N ASN A 46 -4.64 14.41 21.29
CA ASN A 46 -6.08 14.60 21.11
C ASN A 46 -6.75 13.32 20.61
N VAL A 47 -7.90 13.00 21.23
CA VAL A 47 -8.82 11.96 20.76
C VAL A 47 -10.09 12.65 20.32
N ALA A 48 -10.29 12.77 19.02
CA ALA A 48 -11.48 13.39 18.45
C ALA A 48 -12.69 12.44 18.53
N SER A 49 -13.89 13.00 18.58
CA SER A 49 -15.15 12.25 18.67
C SER A 49 -15.46 11.44 17.40
N ASP A 50 -15.06 11.99 16.26
CA ASP A 50 -15.24 11.38 14.95
C ASP A 50 -14.17 11.85 13.94
N TYR A 51 -14.25 11.36 12.72
CA TYR A 51 -13.29 11.72 11.68
C TYR A 51 -13.44 13.16 11.18
N ASP A 52 -14.66 13.71 11.22
CA ASP A 52 -14.91 15.08 10.77
C ASP A 52 -14.29 16.11 11.72
N GLU A 53 -14.28 15.83 13.03
CA GLU A 53 -13.59 16.69 13.98
C GLU A 53 -12.07 16.74 13.71
N VAL A 54 -11.44 15.60 13.32
CA VAL A 54 -10.02 15.60 12.88
C VAL A 54 -9.83 16.46 11.63
N LEU A 55 -10.77 16.41 10.68
CA LEU A 55 -10.69 17.18 9.44
C LEU A 55 -10.93 18.66 9.64
N ALA A 56 -11.73 19.04 10.64
CA ALA A 56 -12.03 20.43 10.99
C ALA A 56 -10.92 21.11 11.83
N ASP A 57 -9.97 20.34 12.35
CA ASP A 57 -8.88 20.86 13.18
C ASP A 57 -7.85 21.58 12.31
N ASP A 58 -7.67 22.89 12.52
CA ASP A 58 -6.74 23.74 11.78
C ASP A 58 -5.26 23.39 12.06
N ASP A 59 -4.95 22.75 13.18
CA ASP A 59 -3.61 22.30 13.52
C ASP A 59 -3.21 20.99 12.79
N VAL A 60 -4.15 20.34 12.07
CA VAL A 60 -3.90 19.16 11.26
C VAL A 60 -3.55 19.57 9.82
N ASP A 61 -2.31 19.37 9.40
CA ASP A 61 -1.85 19.60 8.01
C ASP A 61 -2.13 18.41 7.10
N ALA A 62 -2.00 17.20 7.64
CA ALA A 62 -2.09 15.96 6.89
C ALA A 62 -2.82 14.85 7.66
N VAL A 63 -3.42 13.93 6.91
CA VAL A 63 -4.17 12.81 7.47
C VAL A 63 -3.56 11.49 7.01
N TYR A 64 -3.31 10.57 7.96
CA TYR A 64 -3.00 9.17 7.66
C TYR A 64 -4.28 8.34 7.76
N ILE A 65 -4.55 7.53 6.73
CA ILE A 65 -5.79 6.74 6.58
C ILE A 65 -5.48 5.23 6.57
N PRO A 66 -5.44 4.55 7.73
CA PRO A 66 -5.31 3.10 7.83
C PRO A 66 -6.68 2.41 7.98
N LEU A 67 -7.66 2.79 7.19
CA LEU A 67 -8.99 2.21 7.23
C LEU A 67 -9.05 0.91 6.41
N VAL A 68 -10.20 0.24 6.37
CA VAL A 68 -10.45 -0.86 5.42
C VAL A 68 -10.55 -0.30 4.01
N ASN A 69 -10.14 -1.08 3.01
CA ASN A 69 -9.95 -0.63 1.63
C ASN A 69 -11.18 0.10 1.04
N SER A 70 -12.39 -0.35 1.36
CA SER A 70 -13.65 0.27 0.90
C SER A 70 -13.91 1.67 1.43
N LEU A 71 -13.19 2.11 2.44
CA LEU A 71 -13.31 3.45 3.02
C LEU A 71 -12.18 4.41 2.59
N HIS A 72 -11.18 3.94 1.86
CA HIS A 72 -10.05 4.76 1.42
C HIS A 72 -10.51 5.92 0.56
N ARG A 73 -11.34 5.66 -0.46
CA ARG A 73 -11.84 6.71 -1.37
C ARG A 73 -12.61 7.78 -0.63
N GLU A 74 -13.64 7.41 0.12
CA GLU A 74 -14.51 8.37 0.82
C GLU A 74 -13.68 9.32 1.70
N TRP A 75 -12.85 8.74 2.58
CA TRP A 75 -12.12 9.54 3.55
C TRP A 75 -10.95 10.30 2.95
N THR A 76 -10.36 9.80 1.87
CA THR A 76 -9.36 10.56 1.10
C THR A 76 -10.00 11.79 0.44
N GLU A 77 -11.12 11.62 -0.29
CA GLU A 77 -11.81 12.73 -0.95
C GLU A 77 -12.27 13.79 0.07
N ARG A 78 -12.81 13.38 1.22
CA ARG A 78 -13.22 14.28 2.32
C ARG A 78 -12.03 15.02 2.93
N SER A 79 -10.92 14.33 3.20
CA SER A 79 -9.70 14.93 3.74
C SER A 79 -9.13 15.99 2.80
N LEU A 80 -9.03 15.67 1.50
CA LEU A 80 -8.56 16.59 0.46
C LEU A 80 -9.48 17.82 0.34
N ALA A 81 -10.81 17.61 0.39
CA ALA A 81 -11.79 18.70 0.35
C ALA A 81 -11.70 19.61 1.60
N ALA A 82 -11.34 19.05 2.75
CA ALA A 82 -11.06 19.81 3.98
C ALA A 82 -9.68 20.48 3.96
N GLY A 83 -8.95 20.44 2.84
CA GLY A 83 -7.65 21.08 2.68
C GLY A 83 -6.49 20.34 3.34
N LYS A 84 -6.64 19.06 3.68
CA LYS A 84 -5.59 18.24 4.29
C LYS A 84 -4.84 17.44 3.23
N HIS A 85 -3.52 17.28 3.40
CA HIS A 85 -2.73 16.30 2.65
C HIS A 85 -3.05 14.90 3.13
N VAL A 86 -2.87 13.87 2.29
CA VAL A 86 -3.27 12.50 2.62
C VAL A 86 -2.17 11.49 2.36
N LEU A 87 -1.85 10.68 3.38
CA LEU A 87 -1.12 9.43 3.26
C LEU A 87 -2.13 8.29 3.46
N CYS A 88 -2.48 7.59 2.38
CA CYS A 88 -3.49 6.53 2.39
C CYS A 88 -2.84 5.16 2.34
N GLU A 89 -3.29 4.23 3.20
CA GLU A 89 -2.84 2.83 3.13
C GLU A 89 -3.12 2.19 1.77
N LYS A 90 -2.28 1.22 1.48
CA LYS A 90 -2.39 0.36 0.27
C LYS A 90 -3.47 -0.73 0.47
N PRO A 91 -4.11 -1.17 -0.62
CA PRO A 91 -4.10 -0.56 -1.94
C PRO A 91 -4.85 0.78 -1.91
N LEU A 92 -4.53 1.68 -2.83
CA LEU A 92 -5.09 3.04 -2.80
C LEU A 92 -6.63 3.05 -2.78
N GLY A 93 -7.29 2.13 -3.49
CA GLY A 93 -8.73 1.96 -3.52
C GLY A 93 -9.14 0.52 -3.83
N MET A 94 -10.43 0.32 -4.07
CA MET A 94 -11.02 -0.98 -4.43
C MET A 94 -10.76 -1.38 -5.89
N ASN A 95 -10.49 -0.40 -6.75
CA ASN A 95 -10.27 -0.54 -8.19
C ASN A 95 -9.60 0.73 -8.75
N ALA A 96 -9.21 0.69 -10.02
CA ALA A 96 -8.55 1.81 -10.70
C ALA A 96 -9.45 3.05 -10.79
N GLY A 97 -10.76 2.89 -10.98
CA GLY A 97 -11.71 4.01 -11.04
C GLY A 97 -11.79 4.79 -9.73
N GLU A 98 -11.68 4.12 -8.58
CA GLU A 98 -11.59 4.79 -7.29
C GLU A 98 -10.25 5.54 -7.14
N ALA A 99 -9.15 4.93 -7.52
CA ALA A 99 -7.84 5.57 -7.48
C ALA A 99 -7.79 6.82 -8.40
N GLU A 100 -8.40 6.74 -9.59
CA GLU A 100 -8.54 7.87 -10.51
C GLU A 100 -9.38 9.01 -9.90
N ALA A 101 -10.48 8.70 -9.23
CA ALA A 101 -11.31 9.69 -8.55
C ALA A 101 -10.56 10.38 -7.40
N MET A 102 -9.81 9.62 -6.61
CA MET A 102 -8.98 10.15 -5.53
C MET A 102 -7.86 11.04 -6.08
N ALA A 103 -7.21 10.65 -7.17
CA ALA A 103 -6.20 11.45 -7.84
C ALA A 103 -6.77 12.77 -8.38
N GLU A 104 -7.97 12.74 -8.94
CA GLU A 104 -8.66 13.95 -9.40
C GLU A 104 -9.03 14.86 -8.23
N ALA A 105 -9.46 14.32 -7.09
CA ALA A 105 -9.71 15.09 -5.88
C ALA A 105 -8.43 15.77 -5.36
N SER A 106 -7.29 15.07 -5.40
CA SER A 106 -5.97 15.62 -5.05
C SER A 106 -5.60 16.80 -5.95
N ARG A 107 -5.72 16.63 -7.27
CA ARG A 107 -5.45 17.71 -8.24
C ARG A 107 -6.36 18.92 -8.02
N ARG A 108 -7.67 18.72 -7.82
CA ARG A 108 -8.63 19.81 -7.60
C ARG A 108 -8.38 20.57 -6.30
N SER A 109 -8.01 19.89 -5.23
CA SER A 109 -7.74 20.52 -3.94
C SER A 109 -6.36 21.20 -3.86
N GLY A 110 -5.44 20.84 -4.75
CA GLY A 110 -4.03 21.23 -4.66
C GLY A 110 -3.33 20.62 -3.43
N ARG A 111 -3.89 19.54 -2.87
CA ARG A 111 -3.32 18.82 -1.73
C ARG A 111 -2.71 17.50 -2.18
N LEU A 112 -1.56 17.15 -1.60
CA LEU A 112 -0.83 15.94 -1.92
C LEU A 112 -1.58 14.71 -1.39
N LEU A 113 -1.69 13.69 -2.24
CA LEU A 113 -2.08 12.33 -1.90
C LEU A 113 -0.94 11.39 -2.24
N MET A 114 -0.55 10.51 -1.32
CA MET A 114 0.42 9.44 -1.55
C MET A 114 -0.10 8.11 -1.00
N GLU A 115 0.11 7.04 -1.76
CA GLU A 115 -0.15 5.67 -1.32
C GLU A 115 0.98 5.15 -0.43
N ALA A 116 0.63 4.48 0.67
CA ALA A 116 1.58 4.07 1.71
C ALA A 116 2.26 2.72 1.39
N PHE A 117 2.99 2.65 0.28
CA PHE A 117 3.83 1.49 -0.07
C PHE A 117 5.22 1.59 0.59
N MET A 118 5.30 1.34 1.88
CA MET A 118 6.49 1.54 2.70
C MET A 118 7.74 0.80 2.19
N TYR A 119 7.58 -0.41 1.58
CA TYR A 119 8.70 -1.21 1.09
C TYR A 119 9.55 -0.50 0.05
N ARG A 120 8.97 0.44 -0.72
CA ARG A 120 9.64 1.26 -1.73
C ARG A 120 10.71 2.18 -1.13
N PHE A 121 10.62 2.49 0.16
CA PHE A 121 11.52 3.38 0.88
C PHE A 121 12.67 2.65 1.59
N HIS A 122 12.63 1.31 1.64
CA HIS A 122 13.69 0.56 2.33
C HIS A 122 14.98 0.53 1.49
N PRO A 123 16.16 0.91 2.07
CA PRO A 123 17.44 0.92 1.35
C PRO A 123 17.82 -0.41 0.70
N ARG A 124 17.46 -1.55 1.32
CA ARG A 124 17.70 -2.88 0.72
C ARG A 124 16.93 -3.06 -0.58
N MET A 125 15.70 -2.56 -0.65
CA MET A 125 14.90 -2.64 -1.87
C MET A 125 15.43 -1.69 -2.94
N GLN A 126 15.83 -0.48 -2.56
CA GLN A 126 16.49 0.47 -3.46
C GLN A 126 17.79 -0.13 -4.03
N ALA A 127 18.65 -0.66 -3.15
CA ALA A 127 19.89 -1.30 -3.57
C ALA A 127 19.67 -2.53 -4.49
N PHE A 128 18.59 -3.29 -4.26
CA PHE A 128 18.22 -4.40 -5.15
C PHE A 128 17.85 -3.89 -6.55
N VAL A 129 17.04 -2.84 -6.64
CA VAL A 129 16.63 -2.25 -7.93
C VAL A 129 17.83 -1.60 -8.64
N ASP A 130 18.62 -0.80 -7.93
CA ASP A 130 19.82 -0.12 -8.47
C ASP A 130 20.89 -1.12 -8.94
N GLY A 131 21.01 -2.25 -8.23
CA GLY A 131 21.94 -3.33 -8.56
C GLY A 131 21.62 -4.08 -9.86
N LEU A 132 20.38 -3.99 -10.37
CA LEU A 132 20.01 -4.60 -11.65
C LEU A 132 20.57 -3.83 -12.85
N GLY A 133 20.99 -2.56 -12.68
CA GLY A 133 21.57 -1.72 -13.73
C GLY A 133 20.53 -1.21 -14.75
N ILE A 134 20.76 0.00 -15.25
CA ILE A 134 19.84 0.68 -16.18
C ILE A 134 19.72 -0.08 -17.53
N ASP A 135 20.81 -0.72 -17.95
CA ASP A 135 20.90 -1.42 -19.24
C ASP A 135 20.50 -2.91 -19.16
N ASP A 136 20.26 -3.42 -17.96
CA ASP A 136 20.00 -4.85 -17.71
C ASP A 136 18.57 -5.08 -17.27
N ARG A 137 17.60 -4.73 -18.12
CA ARG A 137 16.20 -5.06 -17.84
C ARG A 137 16.04 -6.55 -17.54
N PRO A 138 15.33 -6.93 -16.46
CA PRO A 138 15.06 -8.33 -16.21
C PRO A 138 14.33 -9.00 -17.36
N LEU A 139 14.75 -10.22 -17.69
CA LEU A 139 14.05 -11.12 -18.63
C LEU A 139 12.83 -11.74 -17.94
N HIS A 140 12.96 -11.98 -16.64
CA HIS A 140 11.89 -12.54 -15.81
C HIS A 140 11.95 -12.00 -14.38
N VAL A 141 10.79 -11.67 -13.84
CA VAL A 141 10.61 -11.33 -12.43
C VAL A 141 9.67 -12.34 -11.79
N GLN A 142 10.08 -12.94 -10.69
CA GLN A 142 9.20 -13.73 -9.83
C GLN A 142 8.98 -12.97 -8.52
N ALA A 143 7.73 -12.80 -8.12
CA ALA A 143 7.40 -12.17 -6.84
C ALA A 143 6.31 -12.95 -6.12
N SER A 144 6.51 -13.21 -4.82
CA SER A 144 5.56 -13.89 -3.97
C SER A 144 5.34 -13.15 -2.65
N PHE A 145 4.09 -13.16 -2.19
CA PHE A 145 3.73 -12.71 -0.85
C PHE A 145 2.54 -13.50 -0.31
N GLY A 146 2.78 -14.27 0.73
CA GLY A 146 1.76 -15.05 1.40
C GLY A 146 1.97 -15.12 2.90
N PHE A 147 0.87 -15.32 3.63
CA PHE A 147 0.87 -15.57 5.07
C PHE A 147 -0.41 -16.32 5.47
N PRO A 148 -0.43 -17.05 6.62
CA PRO A 148 -1.62 -17.77 7.04
C PRO A 148 -2.61 -16.80 7.70
N LEU A 149 -3.81 -16.65 7.12
CA LEU A 149 -4.93 -15.91 7.69
C LEU A 149 -5.89 -16.87 8.37
N SER A 150 -5.80 -16.99 9.69
CA SER A 150 -6.57 -17.98 10.47
C SER A 150 -7.81 -17.41 11.17
N ASP A 151 -7.93 -16.07 11.31
CA ASP A 151 -9.06 -15.44 11.98
C ASP A 151 -10.24 -15.26 11.00
N PRO A 152 -11.35 -16.00 11.17
CA PRO A 152 -12.50 -15.93 10.27
C PRO A 152 -13.27 -14.60 10.36
N SER A 153 -13.06 -13.82 11.41
CA SER A 153 -13.68 -12.49 11.57
C SER A 153 -12.91 -11.36 10.87
N ASN A 154 -11.75 -11.66 10.31
CA ASN A 154 -10.89 -10.67 9.70
C ASN A 154 -11.54 -10.02 8.47
N TYR A 155 -11.44 -8.69 8.36
CA TYR A 155 -12.01 -7.93 7.23
C TYR A 155 -11.48 -8.40 5.87
N ARG A 156 -10.29 -9.00 5.82
CA ARG A 156 -9.70 -9.59 4.61
C ARG A 156 -10.51 -10.72 4.00
N LEU A 157 -11.42 -11.31 4.79
CA LEU A 157 -12.38 -12.32 4.33
C LEU A 157 -13.76 -11.72 3.98
N GLN A 158 -13.88 -10.40 3.91
CA GLN A 158 -15.11 -9.68 3.62
C GLN A 158 -14.98 -8.91 2.29
N PRO A 159 -15.60 -9.39 1.19
CA PRO A 159 -15.46 -8.76 -0.14
C PRO A 159 -15.89 -7.31 -0.16
N GLN A 160 -16.96 -6.96 0.58
CA GLN A 160 -17.51 -5.60 0.66
C GLN A 160 -16.57 -4.60 1.35
N LEU A 161 -15.60 -5.08 2.10
CA LEU A 161 -14.57 -4.25 2.76
C LEU A 161 -13.25 -4.20 1.97
N GLY A 162 -13.21 -4.83 0.80
CA GLY A 162 -12.01 -4.95 -0.02
C GLY A 162 -11.11 -6.09 0.41
N GLY A 163 -11.71 -7.18 0.89
CA GLY A 163 -11.00 -8.43 1.20
C GLY A 163 -10.42 -9.08 -0.06
N GLY A 164 -9.54 -10.06 0.17
CA GLY A 164 -8.86 -10.83 -0.86
C GLY A 164 -7.35 -10.68 -0.83
N ALA A 165 -6.66 -11.78 -1.13
CA ALA A 165 -5.20 -11.84 -1.16
C ALA A 165 -4.62 -10.93 -2.26
N LEU A 166 -5.34 -10.78 -3.38
CA LEU A 166 -4.91 -9.92 -4.49
C LEU A 166 -4.77 -8.46 -4.04
N LEU A 167 -5.80 -7.90 -3.38
CA LEU A 167 -5.76 -6.51 -2.93
C LEU A 167 -4.80 -6.31 -1.76
N ASP A 168 -4.77 -7.24 -0.78
CA ASP A 168 -3.96 -7.03 0.43
C ASP A 168 -2.47 -7.22 0.20
N VAL A 169 -2.06 -8.31 -0.46
CA VAL A 169 -0.65 -8.66 -0.66
C VAL A 169 -0.25 -8.80 -2.12
N GLY A 170 -1.18 -9.12 -3.02
CA GLY A 170 -0.92 -9.12 -4.46
C GLY A 170 -0.57 -7.73 -5.00
N CYS A 171 -1.07 -6.66 -4.39
CA CYS A 171 -0.71 -5.29 -4.76
C CYS A 171 0.81 -5.03 -4.66
N TYR A 172 1.51 -5.66 -3.72
CA TYR A 172 2.97 -5.59 -3.61
C TYR A 172 3.68 -6.32 -4.74
N THR A 173 3.23 -7.54 -5.08
CA THR A 173 3.85 -8.34 -6.15
C THR A 173 3.67 -7.68 -7.51
N VAL A 174 2.50 -7.08 -7.76
CA VAL A 174 2.24 -6.26 -8.95
C VAL A 174 3.11 -5.00 -8.95
N SER A 175 3.18 -4.29 -7.84
CA SER A 175 3.97 -3.06 -7.71
C SER A 175 5.45 -3.28 -8.02
N VAL A 176 6.07 -4.34 -7.49
CA VAL A 176 7.48 -4.62 -7.74
C VAL A 176 7.74 -5.07 -9.18
N ALA A 177 6.86 -5.88 -9.76
CA ALA A 177 7.00 -6.31 -11.15
C ALA A 177 6.91 -5.12 -12.11
N ARG A 178 5.96 -4.20 -11.88
CA ARG A 178 5.84 -2.97 -12.65
C ARG A 178 7.03 -2.02 -12.46
N TRP A 179 7.55 -1.93 -11.25
CA TRP A 179 8.75 -1.11 -10.98
C TRP A 179 9.96 -1.59 -11.78
N LEU A 180 10.10 -2.91 -11.95
CA LEU A 180 11.24 -3.51 -12.65
C LEU A 180 11.06 -3.62 -14.17
N LEU A 181 9.82 -3.83 -14.64
CA LEU A 181 9.54 -4.16 -16.05
C LEU A 181 8.67 -3.13 -16.79
N GLY A 182 8.03 -2.19 -16.04
CA GLY A 182 7.07 -1.23 -16.61
C GLY A 182 5.65 -1.79 -16.66
N GLU A 183 4.87 -1.38 -17.66
CA GLU A 183 3.47 -1.78 -17.77
C GLU A 183 3.32 -3.09 -18.57
N PRO A 184 2.52 -4.07 -18.07
CA PRO A 184 2.30 -5.32 -18.79
C PRO A 184 1.27 -5.16 -19.92
N ASP A 185 1.56 -5.79 -21.07
CA ASP A 185 0.61 -5.85 -22.21
C ASP A 185 -0.44 -6.93 -21.99
N THR A 186 -0.04 -8.08 -21.46
CA THR A 186 -0.90 -9.24 -21.27
C THR A 186 -0.88 -9.70 -19.82
N VAL A 187 -2.04 -10.10 -19.34
CA VAL A 187 -2.26 -10.64 -18.00
C VAL A 187 -2.99 -11.97 -18.17
N LEU A 188 -2.50 -13.01 -17.50
CA LEU A 188 -3.19 -14.29 -17.32
C LEU A 188 -3.23 -14.59 -15.84
N ALA A 189 -4.38 -14.99 -15.29
CA ALA A 189 -4.48 -15.25 -13.87
C ALA A 189 -5.42 -16.41 -13.54
N ARG A 190 -5.20 -17.03 -12.38
CA ARG A 190 -6.08 -18.02 -11.75
C ARG A 190 -6.11 -17.79 -10.26
N ALA A 191 -7.26 -18.01 -9.66
CA ALA A 191 -7.44 -17.88 -8.23
C ALA A 191 -8.07 -19.11 -7.63
N ARG A 192 -7.71 -19.37 -6.38
CA ARG A 192 -8.50 -20.18 -5.47
C ARG A 192 -9.32 -19.24 -4.59
N THR A 193 -10.63 -19.39 -4.63
CA THR A 193 -11.56 -18.56 -3.84
C THR A 193 -12.14 -19.36 -2.69
N ASP A 194 -12.40 -18.71 -1.57
CA ASP A 194 -13.21 -19.25 -0.50
C ASP A 194 -14.66 -19.36 -0.94
N ARG A 195 -15.26 -20.55 -0.80
CA ARG A 195 -16.63 -20.82 -1.29
C ARG A 195 -17.73 -20.10 -0.50
N ALA A 196 -17.44 -19.78 0.76
CA ALA A 196 -18.45 -19.16 1.63
C ALA A 196 -18.49 -17.64 1.43
N THR A 197 -17.34 -17.02 1.26
CA THR A 197 -17.20 -15.55 1.19
C THR A 197 -17.01 -15.04 -0.23
N GLY A 198 -16.55 -15.88 -1.17
CA GLY A 198 -16.19 -15.48 -2.52
C GLY A 198 -14.87 -14.73 -2.63
N VAL A 199 -14.12 -14.62 -1.54
CA VAL A 199 -12.84 -13.92 -1.49
C VAL A 199 -11.74 -14.77 -2.12
N ASP A 200 -10.86 -14.16 -2.88
CA ASP A 200 -9.65 -14.81 -3.38
C ASP A 200 -8.67 -15.07 -2.24
N MET A 201 -8.37 -16.35 -2.03
CA MET A 201 -7.47 -16.84 -0.98
C MET A 201 -6.04 -17.01 -1.49
N SER A 202 -5.90 -17.41 -2.76
CA SER A 202 -4.60 -17.53 -3.44
C SER A 202 -4.76 -17.13 -4.89
N VAL A 203 -3.84 -16.34 -5.40
CA VAL A 203 -3.83 -15.88 -6.79
C VAL A 203 -2.47 -16.14 -7.41
N SER A 204 -2.46 -16.71 -8.62
CA SER A 204 -1.29 -16.80 -9.49
C SER A 204 -1.53 -15.99 -10.74
N ALA A 205 -0.58 -15.16 -11.13
CA ALA A 205 -0.66 -14.39 -12.36
C ALA A 205 0.65 -14.47 -13.16
N LEU A 206 0.52 -14.49 -14.49
CA LEU A 206 1.61 -14.37 -15.44
C LEU A 206 1.41 -13.07 -16.22
N LEU A 207 2.39 -12.18 -16.16
CA LEU A 207 2.40 -10.90 -16.86
C LEU A 207 3.42 -10.98 -18.02
N HIS A 208 3.05 -10.40 -19.14
CA HIS A 208 3.93 -10.23 -20.30
C HIS A 208 4.10 -8.75 -20.62
N PHE A 209 5.32 -8.35 -20.98
CA PHE A 209 5.70 -6.95 -21.23
C PHE A 209 6.21 -6.78 -22.65
N SER A 210 5.85 -5.70 -23.33
CA SER A 210 6.24 -5.44 -24.74
C SER A 210 7.75 -5.42 -24.97
N GLY A 211 8.53 -5.14 -23.92
CA GLY A 211 10.00 -5.25 -23.94
C GLY A 211 10.54 -6.67 -23.95
N GLY A 212 9.67 -7.71 -24.00
CA GLY A 212 10.05 -9.14 -24.01
C GLY A 212 10.21 -9.75 -22.60
N GLY A 213 10.08 -8.95 -21.54
CA GLY A 213 10.12 -9.45 -20.17
C GLY A 213 8.82 -10.15 -19.75
N THR A 214 8.89 -10.97 -18.72
CA THR A 214 7.74 -11.64 -18.10
C THR A 214 7.79 -11.53 -16.58
N ALA A 215 6.64 -11.63 -15.89
CA ALA A 215 6.60 -11.78 -14.44
C ALA A 215 5.65 -12.89 -14.02
N SER A 216 6.09 -13.71 -13.05
CA SER A 216 5.28 -14.71 -12.36
C SER A 216 4.96 -14.20 -10.96
N LEU A 217 3.70 -13.93 -10.69
CA LEU A 217 3.24 -13.38 -9.41
C LEU A 217 2.41 -14.39 -8.66
N TRP A 218 2.60 -14.43 -7.34
CA TRP A 218 1.80 -15.26 -6.46
C TRP A 218 1.51 -14.53 -5.15
N CYS A 219 0.26 -14.63 -4.68
CA CYS A 219 -0.12 -14.14 -3.37
C CYS A 219 -1.13 -15.08 -2.71
N SER A 220 -1.10 -15.18 -1.35
CA SER A 220 -1.93 -16.14 -0.63
C SER A 220 -2.17 -15.77 0.83
N PHE A 221 -3.36 -16.14 1.32
CA PHE A 221 -3.73 -16.18 2.74
C PHE A 221 -3.65 -17.58 3.35
N GLU A 222 -3.14 -18.57 2.61
CA GLU A 222 -3.20 -19.97 3.00
C GLU A 222 -1.85 -20.66 3.11
N SER A 223 -0.78 -19.94 2.85
CA SER A 223 0.58 -20.45 2.97
C SER A 223 1.18 -20.16 4.34
N ALA A 224 2.27 -20.84 4.65
CA ALA A 224 3.24 -20.30 5.61
C ALA A 224 3.71 -18.92 5.13
N GLU A 225 4.32 -18.13 6.01
CA GLU A 225 4.86 -16.82 5.63
C GLU A 225 5.89 -16.99 4.52
N GLU A 226 5.64 -16.36 3.37
CA GLU A 226 6.49 -16.38 2.18
C GLU A 226 6.53 -14.99 1.60
N GLN A 227 7.74 -14.45 1.41
CA GLN A 227 7.95 -13.19 0.72
C GLN A 227 9.27 -13.25 -0.03
N SER A 228 9.21 -13.12 -1.35
CA SER A 228 10.41 -13.09 -2.16
C SER A 228 10.23 -12.27 -3.44
N VAL A 229 11.34 -11.74 -3.94
CA VAL A 229 11.46 -11.20 -5.29
C VAL A 229 12.73 -11.76 -5.90
N THR A 230 12.62 -12.29 -7.11
CA THR A 230 13.77 -12.76 -7.92
C THR A 230 13.70 -12.10 -9.28
N ALA A 231 14.80 -11.50 -9.72
CA ALA A 231 14.97 -10.94 -11.04
C ALA A 231 16.04 -11.72 -11.80
N VAL A 232 15.70 -12.24 -12.96
CA VAL A 232 16.61 -12.93 -13.87
C VAL A 232 17.00 -11.98 -14.99
N THR A 233 18.29 -11.71 -15.13
CA THR A 233 18.86 -10.84 -16.16
C THR A 233 19.85 -11.61 -17.04
N PRO A 234 20.31 -11.05 -18.16
CA PRO A 234 21.38 -11.67 -18.95
C PRO A 234 22.70 -11.86 -18.18
N LYS A 235 22.91 -11.11 -17.09
CA LYS A 235 24.13 -11.17 -16.28
C LYS A 235 24.04 -12.08 -15.07
N GLY A 236 22.84 -12.50 -14.69
CA GLY A 236 22.65 -13.38 -13.54
C GLY A 236 21.26 -13.30 -12.92
N THR A 237 21.12 -13.98 -11.80
CA THR A 237 19.89 -14.02 -11.00
C THR A 237 20.13 -13.29 -9.68
N PHE A 238 19.25 -12.36 -9.38
CA PHE A 238 19.27 -11.56 -8.16
C PHE A 238 18.02 -11.87 -7.35
N SER A 239 18.17 -12.14 -6.07
CA SER A 239 17.03 -12.47 -5.20
C SER A 239 17.07 -11.64 -3.93
N LEU A 240 15.89 -11.27 -3.47
CA LEU A 240 15.68 -10.58 -2.20
C LEU A 240 14.60 -11.32 -1.41
N GLU A 241 14.97 -11.85 -0.24
CA GLU A 241 14.05 -12.46 0.68
C GLU A 241 13.35 -11.41 1.54
N ARG A 242 12.06 -11.63 1.82
CA ARG A 242 11.21 -10.78 2.66
C ARG A 242 11.22 -9.29 2.24
N PRO A 243 11.04 -8.99 0.93
CA PRO A 243 11.18 -7.62 0.40
C PRO A 243 10.11 -6.66 0.93
N PHE A 244 8.95 -7.19 1.33
CA PHE A 244 7.76 -6.42 1.72
C PHE A 244 7.59 -6.28 3.22
N THR A 245 8.47 -6.90 4.01
CA THR A 245 8.46 -6.80 5.47
C THR A 245 9.10 -5.49 5.92
N ALA A 246 8.58 -4.91 7.00
CA ALA A 246 9.19 -3.79 7.68
C ALA A 246 10.47 -4.24 8.40
N TRP A 247 11.60 -4.20 7.73
CA TRP A 247 12.90 -4.35 8.36
C TRP A 247 13.28 -3.05 9.07
N GLN A 248 13.75 -3.16 10.30
CA GLN A 248 14.24 -2.02 11.07
C GLN A 248 15.77 -2.00 11.20
N ASP A 249 16.47 -2.77 10.38
CA ASP A 249 17.93 -2.89 10.45
C ASP A 249 18.57 -2.43 9.13
N PRO A 250 19.29 -1.31 9.13
CA PRO A 250 19.37 -0.26 10.16
C PRO A 250 18.28 0.81 10.02
N HIS A 251 17.34 0.71 9.05
CA HIS A 251 16.37 1.72 8.72
C HIS A 251 14.93 1.18 8.80
N ASP A 252 14.02 1.99 9.33
CA ASP A 252 12.60 1.71 9.33
C ASP A 252 11.96 2.27 8.05
N PRO A 253 11.42 1.44 7.15
CA PRO A 253 10.81 1.91 5.91
C PRO A 253 9.54 2.75 6.14
N PHE A 254 8.81 2.54 7.23
CA PHE A 254 7.69 3.38 7.59
C PHE A 254 8.14 4.79 7.99
N GLN A 255 9.24 4.91 8.75
CA GLN A 255 9.80 6.20 9.09
C GLN A 255 10.25 6.95 7.83
N LEU A 256 10.98 6.28 6.94
CA LEU A 256 11.46 6.87 5.69
C LEU A 256 10.30 7.30 4.78
N MET A 257 9.22 6.51 4.73
CA MET A 257 7.99 6.84 3.99
C MET A 257 7.32 8.10 4.57
N VAL A 258 7.14 8.15 5.88
CA VAL A 258 6.53 9.32 6.57
C VAL A 258 7.36 10.56 6.34
N GLU A 259 8.68 10.48 6.48
CA GLU A 259 9.60 11.59 6.25
C GLU A 259 9.57 12.07 4.80
N SER A 260 9.58 11.16 3.83
CA SER A 260 9.48 11.48 2.41
C SER A 260 8.15 12.16 2.07
N PHE A 261 7.03 11.67 2.60
CA PHE A 261 5.72 12.30 2.45
C PHE A 261 5.71 13.73 3.01
N ALA A 262 6.20 13.91 4.24
CA ALA A 262 6.26 15.23 4.88
C ALA A 262 7.20 16.20 4.12
N ASP A 263 8.33 15.73 3.62
CA ASP A 263 9.23 16.53 2.77
C ASP A 263 8.52 17.00 1.50
N SER A 264 7.77 16.12 0.83
CA SER A 264 7.01 16.48 -0.37
C SER A 264 5.92 17.52 -0.06
N VAL A 265 5.23 17.39 1.08
CA VAL A 265 4.25 18.39 1.55
C VAL A 265 4.91 19.76 1.78
N MET A 266 6.02 19.80 2.50
CA MET A 266 6.72 21.03 2.86
C MET A 266 7.37 21.72 1.66
N SER A 267 7.97 20.95 0.75
CA SER A 267 8.65 21.45 -0.45
C SER A 267 7.70 21.71 -1.63
N ARG A 268 6.46 21.26 -1.52
CA ARG A 268 5.47 21.28 -2.63
C ARG A 268 5.97 20.55 -3.88
N SER A 269 6.68 19.45 -3.67
CA SER A 269 7.17 18.58 -4.74
C SER A 269 6.28 17.34 -4.90
N ASP A 270 6.44 16.66 -6.03
CA ASP A 270 5.76 15.40 -6.26
C ASP A 270 6.22 14.35 -5.23
N PRO A 271 5.31 13.46 -4.79
CA PRO A 271 5.67 12.39 -3.87
C PRO A 271 6.52 11.31 -4.57
N ALA A 272 7.31 10.60 -3.79
CA ALA A 272 8.14 9.51 -4.32
C ALA A 272 7.33 8.36 -4.96
N ILE A 273 6.08 8.18 -4.54
CA ILE A 273 5.10 7.31 -5.20
C ILE A 273 4.03 8.21 -5.79
N THR A 274 4.02 8.30 -7.12
CA THR A 274 3.09 9.18 -7.83
C THR A 274 1.70 8.55 -7.93
N LEU A 275 0.68 9.39 -8.12
CA LEU A 275 -0.69 8.90 -8.32
C LEU A 275 -0.83 8.11 -9.62
N ASP A 276 -0.05 8.45 -10.65
CA ASP A 276 -0.05 7.69 -11.90
C ASP A 276 0.49 6.26 -11.69
N GLU A 277 1.53 6.08 -10.85
CA GLU A 277 1.99 4.75 -10.46
C GLU A 277 0.93 3.96 -9.69
N SER A 278 0.26 4.59 -8.72
CA SER A 278 -0.80 3.96 -7.93
C SER A 278 -2.01 3.57 -8.80
N ILE A 279 -2.46 4.46 -9.68
CA ILE A 279 -3.54 4.18 -10.64
C ILE A 279 -3.17 3.01 -11.56
N ALA A 280 -1.96 3.03 -12.11
CA ALA A 280 -1.50 1.98 -13.00
C ALA A 280 -1.36 0.64 -12.26
N ASN A 281 -0.94 0.65 -10.97
CA ASN A 281 -0.94 -0.55 -10.14
C ASN A 281 -2.36 -1.12 -9.97
N MET A 282 -3.34 -0.28 -9.68
CA MET A 282 -4.74 -0.67 -9.55
C MET A 282 -5.31 -1.21 -10.88
N ARG A 283 -4.94 -0.64 -12.02
CA ARG A 283 -5.36 -1.14 -13.34
C ARG A 283 -4.86 -2.56 -13.62
N VAL A 284 -3.63 -2.89 -13.21
CA VAL A 284 -3.12 -4.26 -13.34
C VAL A 284 -3.85 -5.20 -12.39
N LEU A 285 -4.14 -4.79 -11.16
CA LEU A 285 -4.95 -5.57 -10.21
C LEU A 285 -6.37 -5.84 -10.76
N ASP A 286 -7.01 -4.85 -11.38
CA ASP A 286 -8.31 -5.01 -12.02
C ASP A 286 -8.26 -6.03 -13.17
N ARG A 287 -7.25 -5.96 -14.04
CA ARG A 287 -7.03 -6.93 -15.12
C ARG A 287 -6.81 -8.35 -14.58
N ILE A 288 -6.02 -8.51 -13.51
CA ILE A 288 -5.85 -9.81 -12.85
C ILE A 288 -7.20 -10.32 -12.33
N ARG A 289 -7.98 -9.45 -11.69
CA ARG A 289 -9.31 -9.80 -11.15
C ARG A 289 -10.28 -10.24 -12.25
N ASP A 290 -10.26 -9.58 -13.41
CA ASP A 290 -11.11 -9.93 -14.53
C ASP A 290 -10.73 -11.31 -15.12
N GLU A 291 -9.44 -11.59 -15.25
CA GLU A 291 -8.93 -12.90 -15.69
C GLU A 291 -9.22 -14.06 -14.71
N MET A 292 -9.37 -13.78 -13.41
CA MET A 292 -9.74 -14.80 -12.41
C MET A 292 -11.19 -15.27 -12.53
N ARG A 293 -12.06 -14.50 -13.18
CA ARG A 293 -13.52 -14.77 -13.30
C ARG A 293 -13.88 -15.68 -14.46
N ILE A 294 -12.91 -16.10 -15.28
CA ILE A 294 -13.12 -16.94 -16.46
C ILE A 294 -12.98 -18.43 -16.14
#